data_ed3102ec29a0e0e48f98509feca72259
#
_entry.id   ed3102ec29a0e0e48f98509feca72259
#
_cell.length_a   1.000
_cell.length_b   1.000
_cell.length_c   1.000
_cell.angle_alpha   90.00
_cell.angle_beta   90.00
_cell.angle_gamma   90.00
#
_symmetry.space_group_name_H-M   'P 1'
#
loop_
_entity.id
_entity.type
_entity.pdbx_description
1 polymer ?
#
loop_
_entity_poly.entity_id
_entity_poly.type
_entity_poly.pdbx_seq_one_letter_code
_entity_poly.pdbx_strand_id
1 'polypeptide(L)'
;SEVIRRRRDEFGLDSFNVGLGLKTIGGALGSVLNAPEHGIDYVEKHVLQDYADFDKLEVTDPYKNPKLAPILESAKRLKDRFPDVSMTTSVAGPISTAIAVRPVEKVLKDTRKNPEMLHKLLDLTVECSLRWFEAFYHEFGSVGTNFSDPVTCMDVISKAQFDEYSLPYIKKLIDGTKKIMGSAPGAHICGKTSPIWSDLADAGLFSFSIDNCEDLEVAKKAVGDRMRIAGNVPPVDVMKEGTIDEVIAS
;
A
#
# COMPACT_ATOMS: atom_id res chain seq x y z
N SER A 1 13.07 8.57 -15.41
CA SER A 1 14.09 9.60 -15.13
C SER A 1 13.75 10.99 -15.69
N GLU A 2 13.27 11.10 -16.93
CA GLU A 2 12.80 12.37 -17.51
C GLU A 2 11.59 12.94 -16.73
N VAL A 3 10.63 12.09 -16.39
CA VAL A 3 9.47 12.47 -15.57
C VAL A 3 9.89 13.07 -14.23
N ILE A 4 10.83 12.43 -13.53
CA ILE A 4 11.32 12.93 -12.23
C ILE A 4 12.04 14.27 -12.39
N ARG A 5 12.88 14.41 -13.43
CA ARG A 5 13.55 15.67 -13.73
C ARG A 5 12.52 16.80 -13.97
N ARG A 6 11.53 16.57 -14.82
CA ARG A 6 10.47 17.55 -15.09
C ARG A 6 9.66 17.89 -13.83
N ARG A 7 9.29 16.90 -13.04
CA ARG A 7 8.56 17.11 -11.77
C ARG A 7 9.37 17.98 -10.80
N ARG A 8 10.69 17.77 -10.70
CA ARG A 8 11.58 18.59 -9.89
C ARG A 8 11.71 20.00 -10.45
N ASP A 9 12.02 20.13 -11.75
CA ASP A 9 12.35 21.39 -12.37
C ASP A 9 11.11 22.28 -12.60
N GLU A 10 9.96 21.68 -12.91
CA GLU A 10 8.71 22.40 -13.22
C GLU A 10 7.83 22.62 -11.98
N PHE A 11 7.82 21.68 -11.02
CA PHE A 11 6.91 21.70 -9.85
C PHE A 11 7.64 21.76 -8.51
N GLY A 12 8.96 21.84 -8.48
CA GLY A 12 9.73 21.94 -7.25
C GLY A 12 9.61 20.70 -6.34
N LEU A 13 9.33 19.52 -6.89
CA LEU A 13 9.20 18.31 -6.09
C LEU A 13 10.56 17.87 -5.55
N ASP A 14 10.63 17.71 -4.24
CA ASP A 14 11.81 17.36 -3.45
C ASP A 14 11.89 15.86 -3.12
N SER A 15 10.88 15.09 -3.52
CA SER A 15 10.82 13.66 -3.25
C SER A 15 10.23 12.85 -4.42
N PHE A 16 10.59 11.57 -4.50
CA PHE A 16 9.97 10.61 -5.39
C PHE A 16 9.68 9.28 -4.67
N ASN A 17 8.56 8.67 -5.06
CA ASN A 17 8.16 7.37 -4.54
C ASN A 17 8.59 6.25 -5.49
N VAL A 18 9.23 5.22 -4.94
CA VAL A 18 9.48 3.94 -5.62
C VAL A 18 8.64 2.87 -4.94
N GLY A 19 7.38 2.81 -5.34
CA GLY A 19 6.40 1.88 -4.76
C GLY A 19 6.24 0.61 -5.58
N LEU A 20 5.79 -0.44 -4.91
CA LEU A 20 5.48 -1.73 -5.55
C LEU A 20 4.08 -1.77 -6.19
N GLY A 21 3.22 -0.77 -5.92
CA GLY A 21 1.82 -0.83 -6.33
C GLY A 21 1.05 -1.96 -5.64
N LEU A 22 -0.21 -2.17 -6.06
CA LEU A 22 -1.12 -3.07 -5.33
C LEU A 22 -0.91 -4.57 -5.64
N LYS A 23 -0.23 -4.91 -6.74
CA LYS A 23 -0.20 -6.31 -7.23
C LYS A 23 1.21 -6.89 -7.34
N THR A 24 2.24 -6.06 -7.19
CA THR A 24 3.63 -6.48 -7.46
C THR A 24 4.10 -7.62 -6.55
N ILE A 25 3.76 -7.59 -5.25
CA ILE A 25 4.10 -8.69 -4.33
C ILE A 25 3.37 -9.97 -4.73
N GLY A 26 2.09 -9.90 -5.10
CA GLY A 26 1.36 -11.06 -5.64
C GLY A 26 2.02 -11.64 -6.89
N GLY A 27 2.47 -10.76 -7.79
CA GLY A 27 3.26 -11.15 -8.95
C GLY A 27 4.62 -11.76 -8.60
N ALA A 28 5.29 -11.25 -7.56
CA ALA A 28 6.55 -11.78 -7.05
C ALA A 28 6.39 -13.16 -6.42
N LEU A 29 5.22 -13.44 -5.82
CA LEU A 29 4.84 -14.74 -5.30
C LEU A 29 4.40 -15.75 -6.39
N GLY A 30 4.22 -15.30 -7.65
CA GLY A 30 3.93 -16.17 -8.79
C GLY A 30 2.60 -15.90 -9.50
N SER A 31 1.81 -14.92 -9.08
CA SER A 31 0.62 -14.51 -9.85
C SER A 31 1.02 -13.91 -11.19
N VAL A 32 0.26 -14.20 -12.24
CA VAL A 32 0.44 -13.62 -13.56
C VAL A 32 -0.29 -12.30 -13.61
N LEU A 33 0.47 -11.23 -13.86
CA LEU A 33 -0.05 -9.88 -13.99
C LEU A 33 -0.15 -9.48 -15.46
N ASN A 34 -1.23 -8.82 -15.83
CA ASN A 34 -1.41 -8.20 -17.12
C ASN A 34 -1.42 -6.68 -16.93
N ALA A 35 -0.54 -5.98 -17.64
CA ALA A 35 -0.43 -4.51 -17.65
C ALA A 35 -0.78 -4.02 -19.06
N PRO A 36 -2.06 -3.71 -19.35
CA PRO A 36 -2.47 -3.22 -20.66
C PRO A 36 -1.85 -1.85 -20.94
N GLU A 37 -1.61 -1.55 -22.20
CA GLU A 37 -1.07 -0.24 -22.62
C GLU A 37 -1.94 0.93 -22.16
N HIS A 38 -3.26 0.71 -22.15
CA HIS A 38 -4.25 1.66 -21.61
C HIS A 38 -5.10 0.95 -20.58
N GLY A 39 -5.10 1.48 -19.34
CA GLY A 39 -5.90 0.96 -18.25
C GLY A 39 -5.09 0.63 -17.00
N ILE A 40 -5.72 -0.09 -16.08
CA ILE A 40 -5.13 -0.48 -14.80
C ILE A 40 -4.66 -1.93 -14.91
N ASP A 41 -3.46 -2.21 -14.41
CA ASP A 41 -2.95 -3.58 -14.30
C ASP A 41 -3.89 -4.46 -13.47
N TYR A 42 -4.01 -5.73 -13.83
CA TYR A 42 -4.84 -6.72 -13.12
C TYR A 42 -4.15 -8.07 -13.01
N VAL A 43 -4.65 -8.90 -12.10
CA VAL A 43 -4.18 -10.27 -11.95
C VAL A 43 -4.94 -11.15 -12.95
N GLU A 44 -4.25 -11.64 -13.96
CA GLU A 44 -4.80 -12.56 -14.97
C GLU A 44 -4.96 -13.98 -14.40
N LYS A 45 -3.96 -14.42 -13.64
CA LYS A 45 -3.98 -15.74 -12.99
C LYS A 45 -3.34 -15.65 -11.61
N HIS A 46 -4.13 -15.95 -10.58
CA HIS A 46 -3.65 -16.00 -9.20
C HIS A 46 -2.84 -17.28 -8.97
N VAL A 47 -1.73 -17.15 -8.24
CA VAL A 47 -0.86 -18.27 -7.89
C VAL A 47 -1.54 -19.23 -6.92
N LEU A 48 -2.36 -18.73 -5.98
CA LEU A 48 -3.02 -19.54 -4.96
C LEU A 48 -4.51 -19.76 -5.28
N GLN A 49 -4.80 -20.78 -6.06
CA GLN A 49 -6.18 -21.20 -6.33
C GLN A 49 -6.73 -22.10 -5.23
N ASP A 50 -5.88 -22.97 -4.66
CA ASP A 50 -6.20 -23.89 -3.56
C ASP A 50 -5.14 -23.77 -2.47
N TYR A 51 -5.55 -23.88 -1.21
CA TYR A 51 -4.61 -23.84 -0.09
C TYR A 51 -3.69 -25.07 0.02
N ALA A 52 -3.99 -26.15 -0.71
CA ALA A 52 -3.07 -27.27 -0.89
C ALA A 52 -1.73 -26.85 -1.52
N ASP A 53 -1.71 -25.71 -2.22
CA ASP A 53 -0.51 -25.14 -2.83
C ASP A 53 0.19 -24.09 -1.96
N PHE A 54 -0.35 -23.80 -0.78
CA PHE A 54 0.16 -22.71 0.10
C PHE A 54 1.62 -22.92 0.49
N ASP A 55 2.02 -24.14 0.82
CA ASP A 55 3.38 -24.48 1.25
C ASP A 55 4.44 -24.28 0.15
N LYS A 56 4.02 -24.00 -1.09
CA LYS A 56 4.91 -23.65 -2.21
C LYS A 56 5.24 -22.15 -2.24
N LEU A 57 4.53 -21.34 -1.46
CA LEU A 57 4.76 -19.91 -1.36
C LEU A 57 5.84 -19.63 -0.32
N GLU A 58 6.83 -18.85 -0.71
CA GLU A 58 7.92 -18.42 0.15
C GLU A 58 8.00 -16.90 0.22
N VAL A 59 8.48 -16.38 1.34
CA VAL A 59 8.74 -14.94 1.48
C VAL A 59 9.72 -14.50 0.40
N THR A 60 9.34 -13.45 -0.33
CA THR A 60 10.13 -12.98 -1.49
C THR A 60 11.45 -12.33 -1.07
N ASP A 61 12.53 -12.67 -1.76
CA ASP A 61 13.83 -11.99 -1.63
C ASP A 61 13.90 -10.84 -2.67
N PRO A 62 13.88 -9.56 -2.24
CA PRO A 62 13.89 -8.42 -3.16
C PRO A 62 15.10 -8.35 -4.07
N TYR A 63 16.23 -8.94 -3.69
CA TYR A 63 17.47 -8.93 -4.48
C TYR A 63 17.48 -10.01 -5.58
N LYS A 64 16.77 -11.12 -5.37
CA LYS A 64 16.76 -12.27 -6.29
C LYS A 64 15.49 -12.40 -7.09
N ASN A 65 14.37 -11.88 -6.57
CA ASN A 65 13.09 -12.02 -7.24
C ASN A 65 13.07 -11.24 -8.57
N PRO A 66 12.71 -11.89 -9.70
CA PRO A 66 12.80 -11.27 -11.03
C PRO A 66 11.85 -10.07 -11.23
N LYS A 67 10.85 -9.89 -10.37
CA LYS A 67 9.95 -8.75 -10.41
C LYS A 67 10.38 -7.62 -9.46
N LEU A 68 11.01 -7.94 -8.34
CA LEU A 68 11.40 -6.96 -7.34
C LEU A 68 12.81 -6.39 -7.59
N ALA A 69 13.78 -7.22 -7.95
CA ALA A 69 15.16 -6.80 -8.15
C ALA A 69 15.32 -5.67 -9.19
N PRO A 70 14.62 -5.68 -10.36
CA PRO A 70 14.70 -4.57 -11.30
C PRO A 70 14.15 -3.24 -10.75
N ILE A 71 13.15 -3.30 -9.85
CA ILE A 71 12.59 -2.10 -9.22
C ILE A 71 13.61 -1.51 -8.23
N LEU A 72 14.22 -2.36 -7.40
CA LEU A 72 15.27 -1.96 -6.46
C LEU A 72 16.48 -1.36 -7.19
N GLU A 73 16.91 -1.99 -8.28
CA GLU A 73 18.00 -1.49 -9.12
C GLU A 73 17.65 -0.14 -9.78
N SER A 74 16.39 0.03 -10.20
CA SER A 74 15.92 1.30 -10.74
C SER A 74 15.92 2.40 -9.67
N ALA A 75 15.59 2.06 -8.42
CA ALA A 75 15.67 2.99 -7.29
C ALA A 75 17.11 3.45 -7.05
N LYS A 76 18.10 2.54 -7.10
CA LYS A 76 19.52 2.89 -6.99
C LYS A 76 19.95 3.88 -8.05
N ARG A 77 19.65 3.58 -9.32
CA ARG A 77 19.97 4.49 -10.45
C ARG A 77 19.30 5.85 -10.33
N LEU A 78 18.10 5.90 -9.79
CA LEU A 78 17.42 7.17 -9.53
C LEU A 78 18.13 7.97 -8.43
N LYS A 79 18.52 7.31 -7.34
CA LYS A 79 19.25 7.96 -6.24
C LYS A 79 20.62 8.46 -6.67
N ASP A 80 21.34 7.68 -7.46
CA ASP A 80 22.64 8.09 -8.02
C ASP A 80 22.50 9.32 -8.92
N ARG A 81 21.43 9.39 -9.72
CA ARG A 81 21.18 10.51 -10.63
C ARG A 81 20.65 11.76 -9.94
N PHE A 82 19.92 11.61 -8.84
CA PHE A 82 19.30 12.68 -8.06
C PHE A 82 19.61 12.52 -6.58
N PRO A 83 20.90 12.70 -6.18
CA PRO A 83 21.33 12.42 -4.80
C PRO A 83 20.72 13.35 -3.75
N ASP A 84 20.32 14.55 -4.16
CA ASP A 84 19.68 15.60 -3.37
C ASP A 84 18.16 15.40 -3.19
N VAL A 85 17.53 14.55 -3.99
CA VAL A 85 16.09 14.30 -3.91
C VAL A 85 15.80 13.20 -2.89
N SER A 86 14.85 13.47 -1.99
CA SER A 86 14.38 12.49 -1.02
C SER A 86 13.67 11.33 -1.72
N MET A 87 13.72 10.15 -1.09
CA MET A 87 13.06 8.95 -1.61
C MET A 87 12.05 8.43 -0.59
N THR A 88 10.94 7.91 -1.08
CA THR A 88 9.96 7.16 -0.30
C THR A 88 9.68 5.84 -0.99
N THR A 89 9.14 4.88 -0.24
CA THR A 89 8.67 3.62 -0.82
C THR A 89 7.31 3.24 -0.30
N SER A 90 6.59 2.44 -1.08
CA SER A 90 5.24 2.00 -0.70
C SER A 90 4.96 0.56 -1.13
N VAL A 91 4.06 -0.09 -0.41
CA VAL A 91 3.58 -1.44 -0.68
C VAL A 91 2.05 -1.49 -0.68
N ALA A 92 1.49 -2.59 -1.15
CA ALA A 92 0.08 -2.89 -0.86
C ALA A 92 -0.07 -3.30 0.61
N GLY A 93 -1.21 -2.97 1.21
CA GLY A 93 -1.58 -3.48 2.52
C GLY A 93 -1.88 -4.99 2.53
N PRO A 94 -2.04 -5.58 3.71
CA PRO A 94 -2.11 -7.03 3.86
C PRO A 94 -3.23 -7.69 3.05
N ILE A 95 -4.47 -7.18 3.11
CA ILE A 95 -5.58 -7.77 2.33
C ILE A 95 -5.43 -7.51 0.84
N SER A 96 -5.01 -6.32 0.44
CA SER A 96 -4.78 -6.01 -0.98
C SER A 96 -3.67 -6.86 -1.58
N THR A 97 -2.65 -7.19 -0.81
CA THR A 97 -1.64 -8.17 -1.24
C THR A 97 -2.23 -9.59 -1.31
N ALA A 98 -3.04 -9.99 -0.32
CA ALA A 98 -3.67 -11.30 -0.32
C ALA A 98 -4.57 -11.52 -1.55
N ILE A 99 -5.34 -10.51 -1.97
CA ILE A 99 -6.16 -10.61 -3.21
C ILE A 99 -5.33 -10.56 -4.50
N ALA A 100 -4.09 -10.11 -4.46
CA ALA A 100 -3.17 -10.25 -5.58
C ALA A 100 -2.56 -11.68 -5.67
N VAL A 101 -2.62 -12.46 -4.59
CA VAL A 101 -2.15 -13.85 -4.51
C VAL A 101 -3.28 -14.84 -4.76
N ARG A 102 -4.48 -14.58 -4.23
CA ARG A 102 -5.67 -15.42 -4.26
C ARG A 102 -6.89 -14.62 -4.73
N PRO A 103 -7.82 -15.19 -5.53
CA PRO A 103 -9.00 -14.45 -6.00
C PRO A 103 -9.78 -13.79 -4.87
N VAL A 104 -10.21 -12.53 -5.09
CA VAL A 104 -10.87 -11.71 -4.06
C VAL A 104 -12.10 -12.38 -3.48
N GLU A 105 -12.94 -13.02 -4.30
CA GLU A 105 -14.13 -13.73 -3.86
C GLU A 105 -13.79 -14.94 -2.99
N LYS A 106 -12.61 -15.55 -3.18
CA LYS A 106 -12.12 -16.64 -2.31
C LYS A 106 -11.60 -16.08 -1.00
N VAL A 107 -10.81 -15.01 -1.02
CA VAL A 107 -10.30 -14.34 0.20
C VAL A 107 -11.47 -13.90 1.09
N LEU A 108 -12.49 -13.27 0.52
CA LEU A 108 -13.69 -12.86 1.28
C LEU A 108 -14.49 -14.06 1.82
N LYS A 109 -14.58 -15.17 1.09
CA LYS A 109 -15.22 -16.41 1.59
C LYS A 109 -14.40 -17.08 2.70
N ASP A 110 -13.08 -16.99 2.63
CA ASP A 110 -12.17 -17.62 3.58
C ASP A 110 -12.27 -17.04 4.99
N THR A 111 -12.74 -15.80 5.14
CA THR A 111 -13.08 -15.23 6.47
C THR A 111 -14.07 -16.10 7.27
N ARG A 112 -14.78 -17.00 6.60
CA ARG A 112 -15.74 -17.92 7.24
C ARG A 112 -15.40 -19.39 7.01
N LYS A 113 -14.80 -19.73 5.84
CA LYS A 113 -14.59 -21.13 5.43
C LYS A 113 -13.20 -21.66 5.78
N ASN A 114 -12.20 -20.80 5.75
CA ASN A 114 -10.81 -21.17 5.95
C ASN A 114 -10.05 -20.10 6.74
N PRO A 115 -10.53 -19.67 7.93
CA PRO A 115 -9.95 -18.56 8.67
C PRO A 115 -8.47 -18.79 8.99
N GLU A 116 -8.08 -20.00 9.41
CA GLU A 116 -6.69 -20.32 9.75
C GLU A 116 -5.75 -20.14 8.55
N MET A 117 -6.18 -20.57 7.36
CA MET A 117 -5.35 -20.43 6.16
C MET A 117 -5.30 -18.97 5.67
N LEU A 118 -6.39 -18.22 5.86
CA LEU A 118 -6.39 -16.79 5.57
C LEU A 118 -5.41 -16.04 6.50
N HIS A 119 -5.39 -16.36 7.78
CA HIS A 119 -4.41 -15.81 8.71
C HIS A 119 -2.96 -16.09 8.27
N LYS A 120 -2.64 -17.32 7.84
CA LYS A 120 -1.32 -17.66 7.31
C LYS A 120 -0.98 -16.88 6.04
N LEU A 121 -1.96 -16.71 5.14
CA LEU A 121 -1.76 -15.91 3.93
C LEU A 121 -1.46 -14.45 4.27
N LEU A 122 -2.20 -13.87 5.22
CA LEU A 122 -2.00 -12.48 5.66
C LEU A 122 -0.64 -12.29 6.35
N ASP A 123 -0.19 -13.26 7.16
CA ASP A 123 1.16 -13.25 7.73
C ASP A 123 2.23 -13.24 6.63
N LEU A 124 2.11 -14.10 5.63
CA LEU A 124 3.04 -14.13 4.49
C LEU A 124 3.09 -12.79 3.74
N THR A 125 1.93 -12.15 3.53
CA THR A 125 1.87 -10.85 2.83
C THR A 125 2.59 -9.73 3.60
N VAL A 126 2.42 -9.71 4.93
CA VAL A 126 3.13 -8.76 5.79
C VAL A 126 4.63 -9.00 5.74
N GLU A 127 5.07 -10.26 5.83
CA GLU A 127 6.50 -10.59 5.78
C GLU A 127 7.13 -10.19 4.44
N CYS A 128 6.47 -10.43 3.31
CA CYS A 128 6.95 -9.98 2.00
C CYS A 128 7.10 -8.44 1.94
N SER A 129 6.14 -7.72 2.53
CA SER A 129 6.19 -6.25 2.59
C SER A 129 7.34 -5.75 3.47
N LEU A 130 7.56 -6.37 4.61
CA LEU A 130 8.67 -6.02 5.51
C LEU A 130 10.03 -6.36 4.90
N ARG A 131 10.16 -7.47 4.16
CA ARG A 131 11.38 -7.79 3.40
C ARG A 131 11.71 -6.75 2.34
N TRP A 132 10.70 -6.19 1.68
CA TRP A 132 10.90 -5.06 0.78
C TRP A 132 11.42 -3.83 1.52
N PHE A 133 10.83 -3.48 2.66
CA PHE A 133 11.29 -2.36 3.47
C PHE A 133 12.70 -2.57 4.04
N GLU A 134 13.04 -3.79 4.46
CA GLU A 134 14.42 -4.14 4.89
C GLU A 134 15.44 -3.92 3.76
N ALA A 135 15.14 -4.40 2.54
CA ALA A 135 16.01 -4.20 1.39
C ALA A 135 16.15 -2.70 1.06
N PHE A 136 15.05 -1.95 1.14
CA PHE A 136 15.07 -0.50 0.91
C PHE A 136 15.89 0.25 1.96
N TYR A 137 15.74 -0.12 3.23
CA TYR A 137 16.54 0.43 4.33
C TYR A 137 18.04 0.12 4.16
N HIS A 138 18.37 -1.11 3.76
CA HIS A 138 19.75 -1.51 3.51
C HIS A 138 20.43 -0.67 2.42
N GLU A 139 19.71 -0.34 1.35
CA GLU A 139 20.23 0.43 0.22
C GLU A 139 20.24 1.96 0.47
N PHE A 140 19.23 2.48 1.17
CA PHE A 140 18.98 3.93 1.22
C PHE A 140 18.88 4.51 2.65
N GLY A 141 18.99 3.67 3.67
CA GLY A 141 18.73 4.08 5.04
C GLY A 141 17.24 4.31 5.33
N SER A 142 16.95 5.08 6.38
CA SER A 142 15.59 5.43 6.75
C SER A 142 14.94 6.33 5.69
N VAL A 143 13.81 5.91 5.14
CA VAL A 143 13.01 6.66 4.18
C VAL A 143 11.54 6.68 4.60
N GLY A 144 10.77 7.63 4.07
CA GLY A 144 9.32 7.64 4.25
C GLY A 144 8.68 6.39 3.63
N THR A 145 7.74 5.78 4.34
CA THR A 145 7.03 4.58 3.89
C THR A 145 5.53 4.78 3.91
N ASN A 146 4.85 4.12 2.97
CA ASN A 146 3.39 4.09 2.89
C ASN A 146 2.89 2.70 2.52
N PHE A 147 1.61 2.42 2.84
CA PHE A 147 0.90 1.30 2.25
C PHE A 147 -0.49 1.73 1.77
N SER A 148 -1.04 1.00 0.80
CA SER A 148 -2.41 1.21 0.31
C SER A 148 -3.20 -0.08 0.41
N ASP A 149 -4.35 -0.05 1.10
CA ASP A 149 -5.19 -1.23 1.32
C ASP A 149 -6.68 -0.96 0.99
N PRO A 150 -7.00 -0.65 -0.28
CA PRO A 150 -8.35 -0.22 -0.66
C PRO A 150 -9.45 -1.24 -0.36
N VAL A 151 -9.12 -2.54 -0.26
CA VAL A 151 -10.10 -3.61 0.03
C VAL A 151 -10.50 -3.63 1.51
N THR A 152 -9.77 -2.92 2.37
CA THR A 152 -10.02 -2.87 3.82
C THR A 152 -11.13 -1.89 4.23
N CYS A 153 -11.73 -1.15 3.28
CA CYS A 153 -12.79 -0.20 3.57
C CYS A 153 -14.14 -0.87 3.93
N MET A 154 -15.00 -0.10 4.57
CA MET A 154 -16.33 -0.58 5.02
C MET A 154 -17.33 -0.81 3.89
N ASP A 155 -17.00 -0.41 2.67
CA ASP A 155 -17.80 -0.73 1.48
C ASP A 155 -17.54 -2.18 0.99
N VAL A 156 -16.43 -2.81 1.41
CA VAL A 156 -16.02 -4.15 0.99
C VAL A 156 -16.09 -5.16 2.13
N ILE A 157 -15.61 -4.81 3.33
CA ILE A 157 -15.61 -5.68 4.50
C ILE A 157 -16.35 -5.05 5.67
N SER A 158 -16.90 -5.88 6.55
CA SER A 158 -17.52 -5.41 7.79
C SER A 158 -16.46 -5.00 8.83
N LYS A 159 -16.87 -4.20 9.82
CA LYS A 159 -15.99 -3.84 10.96
C LYS A 159 -15.45 -5.08 11.68
N ALA A 160 -16.28 -6.11 11.86
CA ALA A 160 -15.82 -7.37 12.48
C ALA A 160 -14.74 -8.09 11.64
N GLN A 161 -14.88 -8.10 10.32
CA GLN A 161 -13.85 -8.64 9.43
C GLN A 161 -12.57 -7.77 9.44
N PHE A 162 -12.73 -6.46 9.53
CA PHE A 162 -11.58 -5.56 9.71
C PHE A 162 -10.83 -5.88 11.01
N ASP A 163 -11.54 -6.02 12.13
CA ASP A 163 -10.93 -6.30 13.43
C ASP A 163 -10.18 -7.62 13.47
N GLU A 164 -10.67 -8.63 12.76
CA GLU A 164 -10.09 -9.97 12.76
C GLU A 164 -9.02 -10.15 11.67
N TYR A 165 -9.26 -9.65 10.45
CA TYR A 165 -8.42 -9.96 9.28
C TYR A 165 -7.58 -8.79 8.74
N SER A 166 -7.86 -7.55 9.16
CA SER A 166 -7.06 -6.39 8.71
C SER A 166 -6.23 -5.79 9.83
N LEU A 167 -6.85 -5.36 10.90
CA LEU A 167 -6.21 -4.59 11.97
C LEU A 167 -4.98 -5.29 12.58
N PRO A 168 -4.99 -6.60 12.89
CA PRO A 168 -3.83 -7.28 13.45
C PRO A 168 -2.62 -7.25 12.50
N TYR A 169 -2.85 -7.38 11.21
CA TYR A 169 -1.81 -7.39 10.19
C TYR A 169 -1.33 -5.99 9.81
N ILE A 170 -2.22 -5.00 9.84
CA ILE A 170 -1.84 -3.58 9.75
C ILE A 170 -0.93 -3.21 10.93
N LYS A 171 -1.27 -3.63 12.16
CA LYS A 171 -0.40 -3.42 13.33
C LYS A 171 0.96 -4.08 13.17
N LYS A 172 1.01 -5.34 12.72
CA LYS A 172 2.28 -6.03 12.42
C LYS A 172 3.11 -5.27 11.39
N LEU A 173 2.48 -4.77 10.33
CA LEU A 173 3.15 -3.99 9.30
C LEU A 173 3.69 -2.66 9.85
N ILE A 174 2.89 -1.94 10.65
CA ILE A 174 3.30 -0.69 11.30
C ILE A 174 4.49 -0.93 12.24
N ASP A 175 4.39 -1.93 13.12
CA ASP A 175 5.44 -2.23 14.11
C ASP A 175 6.74 -2.69 13.44
N GLY A 176 6.63 -3.57 12.43
CA GLY A 176 7.76 -4.01 11.64
C GLY A 176 8.43 -2.84 10.89
N THR A 177 7.62 -1.95 10.30
CA THR A 177 8.13 -0.75 9.62
C THR A 177 8.84 0.18 10.60
N LYS A 178 8.26 0.44 11.77
CA LYS A 178 8.92 1.23 12.83
C LYS A 178 10.26 0.64 13.24
N LYS A 179 10.33 -0.68 13.39
CA LYS A 179 11.57 -1.38 13.75
C LYS A 179 12.64 -1.24 12.68
N ILE A 180 12.27 -1.30 11.40
CA ILE A 180 13.18 -1.21 10.27
C ILE A 180 13.59 0.24 10.00
N MET A 181 12.63 1.14 9.87
CA MET A 181 12.80 2.50 9.39
C MET A 181 12.97 3.55 10.50
N GLY A 182 12.67 3.19 11.75
CA GLY A 182 12.65 4.15 12.87
C GLY A 182 11.40 5.02 12.93
N SER A 183 10.49 4.91 11.97
CA SER A 183 9.23 5.66 11.89
C SER A 183 8.08 4.80 11.39
N ALA A 184 6.85 5.14 11.78
CA ALA A 184 5.65 4.47 11.30
C ALA A 184 5.36 4.85 9.84
N PRO A 185 4.70 3.96 9.06
CA PRO A 185 4.26 4.27 7.71
C PRO A 185 3.05 5.22 7.72
N GLY A 186 2.82 5.87 6.58
CA GLY A 186 1.51 6.39 6.22
C GLY A 186 0.64 5.30 5.59
N ALA A 187 -0.67 5.57 5.46
CA ALA A 187 -1.57 4.69 4.74
C ALA A 187 -2.57 5.45 3.88
N HIS A 188 -3.07 4.76 2.84
CA HIS A 188 -4.26 5.16 2.10
C HIS A 188 -5.24 3.98 2.03
N ILE A 189 -6.50 4.24 2.37
CA ILE A 189 -7.61 3.31 2.20
C ILE A 189 -8.72 4.08 1.51
N CYS A 190 -9.12 3.63 0.31
CA CYS A 190 -10.23 4.23 -0.44
C CYS A 190 -11.57 3.94 0.25
N GLY A 191 -12.62 4.69 -0.12
CA GLY A 191 -13.99 4.46 0.33
C GLY A 191 -14.23 4.82 1.79
N LYS A 192 -15.28 4.26 2.38
CA LYS A 192 -15.72 4.57 3.74
C LYS A 192 -14.82 3.96 4.79
N THR A 193 -14.18 4.80 5.59
CA THR A 193 -13.20 4.41 6.60
C THR A 193 -13.44 5.02 7.98
N SER A 194 -14.44 5.90 8.12
CA SER A 194 -14.73 6.56 9.40
C SER A 194 -14.87 5.62 10.61
N PRO A 195 -15.43 4.39 10.51
CA PRO A 195 -15.51 3.47 11.64
C PRO A 195 -14.16 2.87 12.10
N ILE A 196 -13.09 3.03 11.32
CA ILE A 196 -11.77 2.45 11.61
C ILE A 196 -10.67 3.47 11.89
N TRP A 197 -10.98 4.78 11.81
CA TRP A 197 -9.96 5.82 12.01
C TRP A 197 -9.29 5.73 13.39
N SER A 198 -10.08 5.52 14.46
CA SER A 198 -9.53 5.39 15.81
C SER A 198 -8.60 4.18 15.95
N ASP A 199 -8.98 3.04 15.35
CA ASP A 199 -8.16 1.83 15.39
C ASP A 199 -6.83 2.02 14.68
N LEU A 200 -6.82 2.73 13.54
CA LEU A 200 -5.61 3.06 12.79
C LEU A 200 -4.71 4.03 13.57
N ALA A 201 -5.29 5.05 14.21
CA ALA A 201 -4.56 5.97 15.07
C ALA A 201 -3.96 5.25 16.29
N ASP A 202 -4.73 4.37 16.94
CA ASP A 202 -4.29 3.57 18.09
C ASP A 202 -3.24 2.51 17.70
N ALA A 203 -3.26 2.04 16.45
CA ALA A 203 -2.19 1.22 15.88
C ALA A 203 -0.88 2.01 15.68
N GLY A 204 -0.94 3.33 15.83
CA GLY A 204 0.23 4.21 15.71
C GLY A 204 0.62 4.52 14.29
N LEU A 205 -0.34 4.58 13.36
CA LEU A 205 -0.13 5.04 11.99
C LEU A 205 0.37 6.49 11.98
N PHE A 206 1.36 6.80 11.14
CA PHE A 206 1.93 8.14 11.07
C PHE A 206 1.00 9.15 10.38
N SER A 207 0.44 8.76 9.25
CA SER A 207 -0.48 9.60 8.48
C SER A 207 -1.52 8.74 7.76
N PHE A 208 -2.69 9.31 7.55
CA PHE A 208 -3.76 8.65 6.83
C PHE A 208 -4.31 9.56 5.73
N SER A 209 -4.28 9.06 4.51
CA SER A 209 -4.91 9.70 3.36
C SER A 209 -6.33 9.16 3.25
N ILE A 210 -7.33 10.01 3.52
CA ILE A 210 -8.75 9.65 3.44
C ILE A 210 -9.26 9.82 2.01
N ASP A 211 -10.33 9.10 1.69
CA ASP A 211 -11.03 9.19 0.40
C ASP A 211 -11.89 10.47 0.33
N ASN A 212 -12.21 10.92 -0.88
CA ASN A 212 -13.05 12.08 -1.10
C ASN A 212 -14.53 11.90 -0.68
N CYS A 213 -14.96 10.68 -0.42
CA CYS A 213 -16.29 10.39 0.14
C CYS A 213 -16.40 10.66 1.65
N GLU A 214 -15.28 10.94 2.32
CA GLU A 214 -15.23 11.21 3.76
C GLU A 214 -15.08 12.72 4.04
N ASP A 215 -15.55 13.14 5.20
CA ASP A 215 -15.42 14.53 5.63
C ASP A 215 -14.10 14.77 6.37
N LEU A 216 -13.27 15.65 5.80
CA LEU A 216 -11.94 15.97 6.33
C LEU A 216 -12.03 16.65 7.72
N GLU A 217 -13.02 17.50 7.95
CA GLU A 217 -13.21 18.19 9.24
C GLU A 217 -13.59 17.18 10.33
N VAL A 218 -14.50 16.25 10.00
CA VAL A 218 -14.89 15.16 10.91
C VAL A 218 -13.71 14.26 11.23
N ALA A 219 -12.93 13.87 10.22
CA ALA A 219 -11.73 13.07 10.42
C ALA A 219 -10.70 13.80 11.30
N LYS A 220 -10.47 15.09 11.05
CA LYS A 220 -9.57 15.92 11.83
C LYS A 220 -9.99 16.02 13.29
N LYS A 221 -11.29 16.19 13.57
CA LYS A 221 -11.82 16.23 14.93
C LYS A 221 -11.70 14.88 15.64
N ALA A 222 -11.89 13.78 14.90
CA ALA A 222 -11.89 12.45 15.49
C ALA A 222 -10.47 11.93 15.86
N VAL A 223 -9.47 12.17 15.01
CA VAL A 223 -8.14 11.54 15.14
C VAL A 223 -6.96 12.44 14.79
N GLY A 224 -7.19 13.69 14.45
CA GLY A 224 -6.13 14.58 13.96
C GLY A 224 -5.13 15.05 15.01
N ASP A 225 -5.33 14.75 16.28
CA ASP A 225 -4.38 14.91 17.38
C ASP A 225 -3.44 13.69 17.53
N ARG A 226 -3.82 12.53 16.99
CA ARG A 226 -3.09 11.25 17.09
C ARG A 226 -2.37 10.83 15.82
N MET A 227 -2.87 11.25 14.65
CA MET A 227 -2.21 10.99 13.36
C MET A 227 -2.44 12.14 12.38
N ARG A 228 -1.56 12.29 11.41
CA ARG A 228 -1.74 13.29 10.34
C ARG A 228 -2.83 12.82 9.38
N ILE A 229 -3.71 13.74 8.98
CA ILE A 229 -4.73 13.47 7.97
C ILE A 229 -4.33 14.21 6.69
N ALA A 230 -4.46 13.54 5.55
CA ALA A 230 -4.20 14.08 4.22
C ALA A 230 -5.39 13.78 3.29
N GLY A 231 -5.58 14.63 2.30
CA GLY A 231 -6.68 14.55 1.32
C GLY A 231 -7.55 15.77 1.44
N ASN A 232 -8.71 15.84 0.84
CA ASN A 232 -9.30 14.78 0.04
C ASN A 232 -10.01 15.39 -1.17
N VAL A 233 -9.23 16.10 -1.96
CA VAL A 233 -9.74 16.70 -3.21
C VAL A 233 -10.26 15.59 -4.13
N PRO A 234 -11.52 15.71 -4.66
CA PRO A 234 -12.08 14.72 -5.56
C PRO A 234 -11.24 14.56 -6.84
N PRO A 235 -10.70 13.33 -7.10
CA PRO A 235 -9.76 13.15 -8.21
C PRO A 235 -10.41 13.22 -9.60
N VAL A 236 -11.68 12.87 -9.71
CA VAL A 236 -12.42 12.90 -10.98
C VAL A 236 -13.14 14.24 -11.13
N ASP A 237 -14.05 14.55 -10.21
CA ASP A 237 -14.96 15.68 -10.37
C ASP A 237 -14.21 17.03 -10.35
N VAL A 238 -13.14 17.14 -9.56
CA VAL A 238 -12.36 18.38 -9.40
C VAL A 238 -11.06 18.32 -10.20
N MET A 239 -10.19 17.31 -9.94
CA MET A 239 -8.84 17.32 -10.53
C MET A 239 -8.84 17.03 -12.05
N LYS A 240 -9.74 16.18 -12.54
CA LYS A 240 -9.80 15.79 -13.96
C LYS A 240 -10.80 16.62 -14.76
N GLU A 241 -12.01 16.80 -14.25
CA GLU A 241 -13.13 17.41 -14.96
C GLU A 241 -13.36 18.88 -14.54
N GLY A 242 -12.83 19.31 -13.40
CA GLY A 242 -12.96 20.67 -12.90
C GLY A 242 -12.13 21.69 -13.66
N THR A 243 -12.54 22.96 -13.53
CA THR A 243 -11.77 24.11 -14.01
C THR A 243 -10.56 24.39 -13.10
N ILE A 244 -9.61 25.18 -13.60
CA ILE A 244 -8.45 25.62 -12.80
C ILE A 244 -8.89 26.32 -11.50
N ASP A 245 -9.92 27.16 -11.58
CA ASP A 245 -10.43 27.92 -10.42
C ASP A 245 -11.06 26.98 -9.37
N GLU A 246 -11.79 25.93 -9.80
CA GLU A 246 -12.32 24.91 -8.91
C GLU A 246 -11.23 24.07 -8.25
N VAL A 247 -10.17 23.73 -8.98
CA VAL A 247 -9.00 23.04 -8.41
C VAL A 247 -8.28 23.89 -7.37
N ILE A 248 -8.15 25.21 -7.61
CA ILE A 248 -7.50 26.13 -6.67
C ILE A 248 -8.36 26.35 -5.42
N ALA A 249 -9.69 26.33 -5.56
CA ALA A 249 -10.62 26.57 -4.45
C ALA A 249 -10.85 25.32 -3.58
N SER A 250 -10.48 24.12 -4.03
CA SER A 250 -10.66 22.86 -3.33
C SER A 250 -9.49 22.56 -2.39
#